data_aa2d79139b4ce23f6116109845f99ca8
#
_entry.id   aa2d79139b4ce23f6116109845f99ca8
#
_cell.length_a   1.000
_cell.length_b   1.000
_cell.length_c   1.000
_cell.angle_alpha   90.00
_cell.angle_beta   90.00
_cell.angle_gamma   90.00
#
_symmetry.space_group_name_H-M   'P 1'
#
loop_
_entity.id
_entity.type
_entity.pdbx_description
1 polymer ?
#
loop_
_entity_poly.entity_id
_entity_poly.type
_entity_poly.pdbx_seq_one_letter_code
_entity_poly.pdbx_strand_id
1 'polypeptide(L)'
;MKHFVFSLMMIFCVLSCQEAIQKPDNLLSEEKMSEIIADFAINEQNYTIGNNINTENATRFILKKYKIKGELFTKSYEYYMTKPETMKEILDEAQVIIKTKDPKAEAFINKKLKGVSTNANGTAPAMAQ
;
A
#
# COMPACT_ATOMS: atom_id res chain seq x y z
N MET A 1 -5.22 -41.00 -24.94
CA MET A 1 -5.48 -40.98 -23.48
C MET A 1 -4.49 -40.12 -22.69
N LYS A 2 -3.18 -40.19 -22.97
CA LYS A 2 -2.15 -39.40 -22.26
C LYS A 2 -2.38 -37.87 -22.35
N HIS A 3 -2.75 -37.36 -23.52
CA HIS A 3 -3.00 -35.94 -23.75
C HIS A 3 -4.28 -35.44 -23.08
N PHE A 4 -5.28 -36.30 -22.94
CA PHE A 4 -6.53 -35.96 -22.25
C PHE A 4 -6.33 -35.81 -20.74
N VAL A 5 -5.52 -36.67 -20.12
CA VAL A 5 -5.14 -36.59 -18.72
C VAL A 5 -4.30 -35.33 -18.45
N PHE A 6 -3.40 -34.98 -19.36
CA PHE A 6 -2.56 -33.79 -19.23
C PHE A 6 -3.39 -32.48 -19.35
N SER A 7 -4.36 -32.46 -20.26
CA SER A 7 -5.30 -31.34 -20.43
C SER A 7 -6.21 -31.18 -19.20
N LEU A 8 -6.69 -32.28 -18.62
CA LEU A 8 -7.52 -32.26 -17.43
C LEU A 8 -6.72 -31.77 -16.20
N MET A 9 -5.45 -32.16 -16.09
CA MET A 9 -4.57 -31.72 -15.01
C MET A 9 -4.22 -30.23 -15.12
N MET A 10 -4.13 -29.68 -16.33
CA MET A 10 -3.87 -28.25 -16.54
C MET A 10 -5.07 -27.37 -16.16
N ILE A 11 -6.29 -27.87 -16.37
CA ILE A 11 -7.53 -27.19 -15.97
C ILE A 11 -7.64 -27.10 -14.43
N PHE A 12 -7.18 -28.12 -13.70
CA PHE A 12 -7.18 -28.13 -12.25
C PHE A 12 -6.21 -27.09 -11.64
N CYS A 13 -5.12 -26.76 -12.32
CA CYS A 13 -4.17 -25.73 -11.83
C CYS A 13 -4.72 -24.31 -11.90
N VAL A 14 -5.67 -24.00 -12.80
CA VAL A 14 -6.27 -22.66 -12.90
C VAL A 14 -7.43 -22.45 -11.90
N LEU A 15 -7.91 -23.51 -11.26
CA LEU A 15 -8.91 -23.43 -10.18
C LEU A 15 -8.28 -23.31 -8.79
N SER A 16 -6.94 -23.14 -8.70
CA SER A 16 -6.25 -22.90 -7.44
C SER A 16 -6.76 -21.62 -6.83
N CYS A 17 -7.61 -21.78 -5.83
CA CYS A 17 -8.29 -20.76 -5.06
C CYS A 17 -7.39 -19.56 -4.74
N GLN A 18 -7.75 -18.42 -5.27
CA GLN A 18 -7.58 -17.18 -4.53
C GLN A 18 -8.54 -17.27 -3.35
N GLU A 19 -8.04 -17.47 -2.15
CA GLU A 19 -8.80 -17.14 -0.95
C GLU A 19 -9.19 -15.67 -1.11
N ALA A 20 -10.45 -15.45 -1.48
CA ALA A 20 -10.98 -14.10 -1.60
C ALA A 20 -10.88 -13.46 -0.21
N ILE A 21 -10.01 -12.46 -0.05
CA ILE A 21 -9.87 -11.71 1.20
C ILE A 21 -11.25 -11.16 1.54
N GLN A 22 -11.86 -11.71 2.59
CA GLN A 22 -13.22 -11.34 2.99
C GLN A 22 -13.19 -9.95 3.63
N LYS A 23 -14.26 -9.20 3.40
CA LYS A 23 -14.44 -7.90 4.04
C LYS A 23 -14.52 -8.11 5.56
N PRO A 24 -13.66 -7.47 6.36
CA PRO A 24 -13.75 -7.53 7.82
C PRO A 24 -15.06 -6.90 8.32
N ASP A 25 -15.67 -7.48 9.36
CA ASP A 25 -16.90 -6.95 9.97
C ASP A 25 -16.75 -5.50 10.45
N ASN A 26 -15.56 -5.16 10.93
CA ASN A 26 -15.20 -3.83 11.42
C ASN A 26 -14.20 -3.12 10.48
N LEU A 27 -14.42 -3.23 9.15
CA LEU A 27 -13.56 -2.57 8.17
C LEU A 27 -13.36 -1.10 8.52
N LEU A 28 -12.10 -0.66 8.56
CA LEU A 28 -11.78 0.75 8.73
C LEU A 28 -12.28 1.53 7.51
N SER A 29 -12.83 2.74 7.74
CA SER A 29 -13.22 3.61 6.64
C SER A 29 -12.00 4.04 5.82
N GLU A 30 -12.21 4.38 4.55
CA GLU A 30 -11.18 4.86 3.63
C GLU A 30 -10.46 6.09 4.21
N GLU A 31 -11.22 7.05 4.75
CA GLU A 31 -10.69 8.23 5.43
C GLU A 31 -9.77 7.84 6.61
N LYS A 32 -10.19 6.87 7.43
CA LYS A 32 -9.40 6.41 8.56
C LYS A 32 -8.12 5.69 8.11
N MET A 33 -8.20 4.92 7.03
CA MET A 33 -7.03 4.30 6.41
C MET A 33 -6.06 5.35 5.88
N SER A 34 -6.55 6.38 5.20
CA SER A 34 -5.75 7.50 4.67
C SER A 34 -5.02 8.25 5.79
N GLU A 35 -5.71 8.56 6.90
CA GLU A 35 -5.12 9.21 8.07
C GLU A 35 -3.98 8.39 8.69
N ILE A 36 -4.21 7.08 8.88
CA ILE A 36 -3.22 6.19 9.50
C ILE A 36 -2.01 6.02 8.58
N ILE A 37 -2.23 5.82 7.29
CA ILE A 37 -1.16 5.68 6.29
C ILE A 37 -0.33 6.97 6.23
N ALA A 38 -0.97 8.14 6.25
CA ALA A 38 -0.28 9.43 6.29
C ALA A 38 0.59 9.57 7.54
N ASP A 39 0.06 9.21 8.71
CA ASP A 39 0.83 9.28 9.96
C ASP A 39 1.99 8.28 9.98
N PHE A 40 1.85 7.10 9.39
CA PHE A 40 2.97 6.18 9.21
C PHE A 40 4.05 6.78 8.32
N ALA A 41 3.68 7.35 7.17
CA ALA A 41 4.62 7.94 6.22
C ALA A 41 5.38 9.13 6.84
N ILE A 42 4.71 10.01 7.56
CA ILE A 42 5.34 11.14 8.26
C ILE A 42 6.30 10.64 9.35
N ASN A 43 5.90 9.63 10.11
CA ASN A 43 6.76 9.05 11.14
C ASN A 43 7.99 8.40 10.55
N GLU A 44 7.86 7.62 9.47
CA GLU A 44 8.99 6.97 8.81
C GLU A 44 10.02 7.97 8.33
N GLN A 45 9.61 9.12 7.80
CA GLN A 45 10.54 10.19 7.42
C GLN A 45 11.31 10.76 8.61
N ASN A 46 10.66 10.95 9.74
CA ASN A 46 11.31 11.44 10.95
C ASN A 46 12.34 10.47 11.50
N TYR A 47 12.20 9.17 11.23
CA TYR A 47 13.13 8.12 11.66
C TYR A 47 14.38 8.00 10.78
N THR A 48 14.26 8.32 9.51
CA THR A 48 15.40 8.31 8.59
C THR A 48 16.43 9.41 8.94
N ILE A 49 16.02 10.42 9.68
CA ILE A 49 16.84 11.56 10.11
C ILE A 49 17.44 11.37 11.51
N GLY A 50 16.89 10.48 12.34
CA GLY A 50 17.29 10.24 13.73
C GLY A 50 17.84 8.83 13.96
N ASN A 51 19.09 8.74 14.31
CA ASN A 51 19.93 7.53 14.37
C ASN A 51 19.54 6.46 15.40
N ASN A 52 18.31 6.35 15.90
CA ASN A 52 17.97 5.23 16.82
C ASN A 52 16.48 5.17 17.19
N ILE A 53 15.61 4.68 16.31
CA ILE A 53 14.21 4.53 16.71
C ILE A 53 13.67 3.17 16.30
N ASN A 54 13.08 2.49 17.29
CA ASN A 54 12.39 1.22 17.15
C ASN A 54 11.07 1.43 16.40
N THR A 55 11.04 1.10 15.12
CA THR A 55 9.87 1.20 14.22
C THR A 55 8.63 0.49 14.78
N GLU A 56 8.81 -0.57 15.55
CA GLU A 56 7.72 -1.31 16.20
C GLU A 56 6.99 -0.45 17.25
N ASN A 57 7.72 0.33 18.02
CA ASN A 57 7.14 1.24 19.00
C ASN A 57 6.36 2.39 18.34
N ALA A 58 6.84 2.87 17.20
CA ALA A 58 6.16 3.90 16.43
C ALA A 58 4.83 3.41 15.86
N THR A 59 4.82 2.23 15.27
CA THR A 59 3.60 1.61 14.75
C THR A 59 2.56 1.45 15.86
N ARG A 60 2.97 0.92 17.01
CA ARG A 60 2.08 0.78 18.19
C ARG A 60 1.56 2.12 18.68
N PHE A 61 2.40 3.15 18.70
CA PHE A 61 1.99 4.50 19.13
C PHE A 61 0.93 5.08 18.20
N ILE A 62 1.12 4.98 16.88
CA ILE A 62 0.16 5.47 15.89
C ILE A 62 -1.16 4.73 16.02
N LEU A 63 -1.15 3.40 16.03
CA LEU A 63 -2.38 2.61 16.15
C LEU A 63 -3.11 2.88 17.46
N LYS A 64 -2.38 3.10 18.57
CA LYS A 64 -2.96 3.49 19.86
C LYS A 64 -3.62 4.87 19.80
N LYS A 65 -3.01 5.84 19.10
CA LYS A 65 -3.59 7.17 18.86
C LYS A 65 -4.98 7.08 18.23
N TYR A 66 -5.14 6.17 17.26
CA TYR A 66 -6.42 5.93 16.58
C TYR A 66 -7.32 4.93 17.31
N LYS A 67 -6.89 4.37 18.46
CA LYS A 67 -7.60 3.33 19.24
C LYS A 67 -7.89 2.07 18.39
N ILE A 68 -7.00 1.71 17.51
CA ILE A 68 -7.13 0.60 16.56
C ILE A 68 -6.14 -0.50 16.93
N LYS A 69 -6.59 -1.76 16.84
CA LYS A 69 -5.74 -2.93 16.96
C LYS A 69 -4.98 -3.16 15.66
N GLY A 70 -3.70 -3.58 15.75
CA GLY A 70 -2.88 -3.89 14.58
C GLY A 70 -3.52 -4.89 13.64
N GLU A 71 -4.14 -5.93 14.17
CA GLU A 71 -4.86 -6.94 13.39
C GLU A 71 -5.99 -6.34 12.53
N LEU A 72 -6.76 -5.40 13.08
CA LEU A 72 -7.83 -4.75 12.34
C LEU A 72 -7.27 -3.88 11.20
N PHE A 73 -6.17 -3.15 11.47
CA PHE A 73 -5.48 -2.38 10.45
C PHE A 73 -4.99 -3.28 9.32
N THR A 74 -4.29 -4.38 9.66
CA THR A 74 -3.76 -5.33 8.67
C THR A 74 -4.89 -5.92 7.81
N LYS A 75 -5.95 -6.44 8.41
CA LYS A 75 -7.10 -7.01 7.68
C LYS A 75 -7.79 -5.99 6.77
N SER A 76 -7.92 -4.74 7.25
CA SER A 76 -8.51 -3.67 6.43
C SER A 76 -7.61 -3.31 5.26
N TYR A 77 -6.31 -3.21 5.49
CA TYR A 77 -5.32 -2.92 4.45
C TYR A 77 -5.31 -4.02 3.37
N GLU A 78 -5.24 -5.29 3.78
CA GLU A 78 -5.30 -6.45 2.87
C GLU A 78 -6.59 -6.43 2.03
N TYR A 79 -7.74 -6.15 2.66
CA TYR A 79 -9.00 -6.02 1.94
C TYR A 79 -8.96 -4.92 0.88
N TYR A 80 -8.47 -3.72 1.22
CA TYR A 80 -8.36 -2.62 0.26
C TYR A 80 -7.35 -2.89 -0.85
N MET A 81 -6.28 -3.67 -0.58
CA MET A 81 -5.33 -4.12 -1.60
C MET A 81 -5.98 -4.98 -2.69
N THR A 82 -7.13 -5.61 -2.43
CA THR A 82 -7.90 -6.32 -3.45
C THR A 82 -8.75 -5.38 -4.33
N LYS A 83 -8.78 -4.09 -4.01
CA LYS A 83 -9.61 -3.07 -4.67
C LYS A 83 -8.71 -1.90 -5.13
N PRO A 84 -8.06 -2.02 -6.29
CA PRO A 84 -7.03 -1.09 -6.72
C PRO A 84 -7.54 0.36 -6.85
N GLU A 85 -8.77 0.58 -7.30
CA GLU A 85 -9.36 1.91 -7.40
C GLU A 85 -9.53 2.55 -6.03
N THR A 86 -10.17 1.85 -5.10
CA THR A 86 -10.36 2.33 -3.73
C THR A 86 -9.02 2.55 -3.01
N MET A 87 -8.07 1.62 -3.19
CA MET A 87 -6.74 1.78 -2.60
C MET A 87 -6.01 3.01 -3.14
N LYS A 88 -6.18 3.29 -4.43
CA LYS A 88 -5.63 4.51 -5.06
C LYS A 88 -6.23 5.77 -4.42
N GLU A 89 -7.54 5.82 -4.22
CA GLU A 89 -8.22 6.95 -3.56
C GLU A 89 -7.71 7.16 -2.13
N ILE A 90 -7.56 6.07 -1.35
CA ILE A 90 -6.97 6.10 0.00
C ILE A 90 -5.56 6.69 -0.02
N LEU A 91 -4.71 6.28 -0.96
CA LEU A 91 -3.34 6.77 -1.06
C LEU A 91 -3.26 8.21 -1.55
N ASP A 92 -4.13 8.63 -2.47
CA ASP A 92 -4.22 10.00 -2.93
C ASP A 92 -4.63 10.93 -1.79
N GLU A 93 -5.62 10.55 -0.98
CA GLU A 93 -6.04 11.30 0.20
C GLU A 93 -4.94 11.34 1.26
N ALA A 94 -4.25 10.22 1.50
CA ALA A 94 -3.10 10.19 2.41
C ALA A 94 -2.00 11.19 1.98
N GLN A 95 -1.74 11.33 0.68
CA GLN A 95 -0.79 12.33 0.16
C GLN A 95 -1.25 13.77 0.46
N VAL A 96 -2.55 14.07 0.33
CA VAL A 96 -3.11 15.38 0.68
C VAL A 96 -2.90 15.67 2.18
N ILE A 97 -3.17 14.69 3.03
CA ILE A 97 -2.96 14.79 4.48
C ILE A 97 -1.49 15.05 4.81
N ILE A 98 -0.56 14.32 4.18
CA ILE A 98 0.89 14.50 4.38
C ILE A 98 1.31 15.93 4.00
N LYS A 99 0.90 16.42 2.85
CA LYS A 99 1.22 17.79 2.39
C LYS A 99 0.70 18.86 3.33
N THR A 100 -0.48 18.64 3.90
CA THR A 100 -1.09 19.58 4.87
C THR A 100 -0.37 19.58 6.21
N LYS A 101 0.06 18.40 6.69
CA LYS A 101 0.75 18.26 7.99
C LYS A 101 2.23 18.60 7.92
N ASP A 102 2.87 18.36 6.80
CA ASP A 102 4.29 18.64 6.56
C ASP A 102 4.51 19.33 5.20
N PRO A 103 4.52 20.67 5.17
CA PRO A 103 4.75 21.42 3.93
C PRO A 103 6.11 21.14 3.27
N LYS A 104 7.11 20.64 4.01
CA LYS A 104 8.42 20.26 3.43
C LYS A 104 8.30 18.96 2.63
N ALA A 105 7.40 18.06 3.03
CA ALA A 105 7.12 16.83 2.29
C ALA A 105 6.48 17.12 0.93
N GLU A 106 5.76 18.24 0.77
CA GLU A 106 5.15 18.63 -0.49
C GLU A 106 6.18 18.79 -1.61
N ALA A 107 7.27 19.49 -1.35
CA ALA A 107 8.35 19.69 -2.32
C ALA A 107 8.98 18.36 -2.76
N PHE A 108 9.16 17.44 -1.81
CA PHE A 108 9.72 16.11 -2.07
C PHE A 108 8.76 15.23 -2.90
N ILE A 109 7.48 15.18 -2.53
CA ILE A 109 6.44 14.42 -3.24
C ILE A 109 6.30 14.93 -4.67
N ASN A 110 6.22 16.25 -4.87
CA ASN A 110 6.10 16.85 -6.19
C ASN A 110 7.31 16.58 -7.08
N LYS A 111 8.51 16.55 -6.50
CA LYS A 111 9.74 16.18 -7.22
C LYS A 111 9.72 14.71 -7.66
N LYS A 112 9.27 13.80 -6.78
CA LYS A 112 9.17 12.36 -7.08
C LYS A 112 8.11 12.08 -8.15
N LEU A 113 6.93 12.68 -8.06
CA LEU A 113 5.86 12.53 -9.04
C LEU A 113 6.29 13.01 -10.44
N LYS A 114 6.98 14.15 -10.52
CA LYS A 114 7.56 14.65 -11.79
C LYS A 114 8.61 13.67 -12.35
N GLY A 115 9.45 13.09 -11.50
CA GLY A 115 10.44 12.11 -11.92
C GLY A 115 9.85 10.80 -12.46
N VAL A 116 8.72 10.35 -11.92
CA VAL A 116 8.00 9.17 -12.42
C VAL A 116 7.33 9.46 -13.77
N SER A 117 6.72 10.63 -13.92
CA SER A 117 6.08 11.03 -15.19
C SER A 117 7.08 11.16 -16.35
N THR A 118 8.31 11.61 -16.09
CA THR A 118 9.35 11.71 -17.11
C THR A 118 9.91 10.34 -17.52
N ASN A 119 9.94 9.36 -16.61
CA ASN A 119 10.40 8.00 -16.93
C ASN A 119 9.34 7.16 -17.65
N ALA A 120 8.06 7.47 -17.52
CA ALA A 120 6.99 6.80 -18.26
C ALA A 120 6.98 7.13 -19.76
N ASN A 121 7.61 8.25 -20.17
CA ASN A 121 7.73 8.69 -21.57
C ASN A 121 9.12 8.40 -22.19
N GLY A 122 10.02 7.77 -21.44
CA GLY A 122 11.39 7.47 -21.88
C GLY A 122 11.60 5.98 -22.10
N THR A 123 11.58 5.56 -23.36
CA THR A 123 12.25 4.43 -24.03
C THR A 123 12.63 3.23 -23.13
N ALA A 124 12.03 2.07 -23.43
CA ALA A 124 12.53 0.78 -23.01
C ALA A 124 14.03 0.62 -23.37
N PRO A 125 14.88 0.09 -22.47
CA PRO A 125 16.25 -0.19 -22.83
C PRO A 125 16.29 -1.27 -23.91
N ALA A 126 16.91 -0.94 -25.05
CA ALA A 126 17.20 -1.89 -26.10
C ALA A 126 18.04 -3.03 -25.50
N MET A 127 17.53 -4.26 -25.57
CA MET A 127 18.29 -5.46 -25.30
C MET A 127 19.43 -5.52 -26.32
N ALA A 128 20.65 -5.34 -25.85
CA ALA A 128 21.84 -5.63 -26.65
C ALA A 128 21.93 -7.14 -26.85
N GLN A 129 22.06 -7.51 -28.11
CA GLN A 129 22.35 -8.87 -28.58
C GLN A 129 23.75 -9.29 -28.18
#